data_cc865082c33548937d700f515ed87692
#
_entry.id   cc865082c33548937d700f515ed87692
#
_cell.length_a   1.000
_cell.length_b   1.000
_cell.length_c   1.000
_cell.angle_alpha   90.00
_cell.angle_beta   90.00
_cell.angle_gamma   90.00
#
_symmetry.space_group_name_H-M   'P 1'
#
loop_
_entity.id
_entity.type
_entity.pdbx_description
1 polymer ?
#
loop_
_entity_poly.entity_id
_entity_poly.type
_entity_poly.pdbx_seq_one_letter_code
_entity_poly.pdbx_strand_id
1 'polypeptide(L)'
;MATTPLAARETVREERFKEIWSNELNDAFADIARYYDRANEIAALGMWSDFLDRFMRSVDIRPDQKVLDVCAGTNAIGVALLKREPSLDVEAMDRSAEMQAVGQQNALALGFTIKSTIGDVHKLPFPDNHFDVVTLQFASRHLRIREVFSEILRVLKPGGHFHHSDMLRPRNPLVKKLYYGYLKACLNFTSTIVGSGPNAVKFKQYFIDALDLFYSAEELSIMLRELGFVEVSVDRVFYGMIGFHRAVKRQV
;
A
#
# COMPACT_ATOMS: atom_id res chain seq x y z
N MET A 1 0.83 19.92 -25.54
CA MET A 1 0.38 18.53 -25.42
C MET A 1 -0.87 18.53 -24.57
N ALA A 2 -1.99 18.04 -25.05
CA ALA A 2 -3.19 17.91 -24.23
C ALA A 2 -2.91 16.88 -23.13
N THR A 3 -2.98 17.29 -21.86
CA THR A 3 -2.89 16.38 -20.72
C THR A 3 -4.04 15.37 -20.79
N THR A 4 -3.75 14.08 -20.68
CA THR A 4 -4.80 13.07 -20.59
C THR A 4 -5.68 13.35 -19.36
N PRO A 5 -6.96 12.96 -19.36
CA PRO A 5 -7.84 13.11 -18.18
C PRO A 5 -7.22 12.52 -16.90
N LEU A 6 -6.38 11.50 -17.06
CA LEU A 6 -5.62 10.87 -16.00
C LEU A 6 -4.56 11.81 -15.40
N ALA A 7 -3.71 12.42 -16.24
CA ALA A 7 -2.68 13.35 -15.79
C ALA A 7 -3.26 14.59 -15.09
N ALA A 8 -4.38 15.11 -15.56
CA ALA A 8 -5.07 16.23 -14.92
C ALA A 8 -5.54 15.85 -13.49
N ARG A 9 -6.05 14.64 -13.31
CA ARG A 9 -6.47 14.15 -11.98
C ARG A 9 -5.28 13.88 -11.05
N GLU A 10 -4.14 13.43 -11.57
CA GLU A 10 -2.89 13.32 -10.81
C GLU A 10 -2.48 14.69 -10.25
N THR A 11 -2.41 15.70 -11.10
CA THR A 11 -2.07 17.06 -10.68
C THR A 11 -3.00 17.58 -9.58
N VAL A 12 -4.31 17.46 -9.77
CA VAL A 12 -5.30 17.88 -8.76
C VAL A 12 -5.11 17.13 -7.45
N ARG A 13 -4.83 15.82 -7.50
CA ARG A 13 -4.61 14.98 -6.32
C ARG A 13 -3.36 15.39 -5.58
N GLU A 14 -2.25 15.61 -6.28
CA GLU A 14 -0.98 16.01 -5.68
C GLU A 14 -1.06 17.41 -5.07
N GLU A 15 -1.61 18.39 -5.78
CA GLU A 15 -1.81 19.74 -5.25
C GLU A 15 -2.69 19.74 -4.00
N ARG A 16 -3.80 18.99 -4.03
CA ARG A 16 -4.77 18.96 -2.93
C ARG A 16 -4.23 18.31 -1.67
N PHE A 17 -3.39 17.27 -1.79
CA PHE A 17 -2.96 16.47 -0.66
C PHE A 17 -1.50 16.66 -0.26
N LYS A 18 -0.75 17.49 -0.96
CA LYS A 18 0.69 17.74 -0.72
C LYS A 18 1.00 18.02 0.76
N GLU A 19 0.27 18.94 1.37
CA GLU A 19 0.48 19.32 2.78
C GLU A 19 0.15 18.18 3.74
N ILE A 20 -0.96 17.46 3.49
CA ILE A 20 -1.38 16.31 4.29
C ILE A 20 -0.32 15.21 4.23
N TRP A 21 0.16 14.87 3.02
CA TRP A 21 1.17 13.82 2.84
C TRP A 21 2.53 14.18 3.45
N SER A 22 2.90 15.45 3.44
CA SER A 22 4.19 15.91 3.95
C SER A 22 4.25 15.94 5.48
N ASN A 23 3.19 16.38 6.13
CA ASN A 23 3.23 16.83 7.51
C ASN A 23 2.25 16.09 8.44
N GLU A 24 1.00 15.86 8.00
CA GLU A 24 -0.07 15.50 8.91
C GLU A 24 -0.38 13.99 8.93
N LEU A 25 -0.14 13.30 7.82
CA LEU A 25 -0.53 11.89 7.67
C LEU A 25 0.29 10.96 8.57
N ASN A 26 1.57 11.29 8.78
CA ASN A 26 2.43 10.51 9.66
C ASN A 26 1.91 10.49 11.11
N ASP A 27 1.49 11.66 11.61
CA ASP A 27 0.94 11.78 12.97
C ASP A 27 -0.36 10.97 13.11
N ALA A 28 -1.20 10.98 12.06
CA ALA A 28 -2.43 10.20 12.05
C ALA A 28 -2.16 8.68 12.10
N PHE A 29 -1.14 8.18 11.41
CA PHE A 29 -0.74 6.77 11.48
C PHE A 29 -0.04 6.43 12.79
N ALA A 30 0.78 7.33 13.34
CA ALA A 30 1.40 7.16 14.66
C ALA A 30 0.34 6.99 15.76
N ASP A 31 -0.72 7.82 15.75
CA ASP A 31 -1.82 7.76 16.72
C ASP A 31 -2.55 6.40 16.73
N ILE A 32 -2.62 5.71 15.60
CA ILE A 32 -3.35 4.44 15.46
C ILE A 32 -2.45 3.20 15.45
N ALA A 33 -1.13 3.34 15.48
CA ALA A 33 -0.18 2.26 15.28
C ALA A 33 -0.47 1.01 16.13
N ARG A 34 -0.77 1.21 17.43
CA ARG A 34 -0.99 0.11 18.40
C ARG A 34 -2.27 -0.71 18.15
N TYR A 35 -3.26 -0.15 17.46
CA TYR A 35 -4.54 -0.79 17.17
C TYR A 35 -4.89 -0.80 15.69
N TYR A 36 -3.91 -0.50 14.84
CA TYR A 36 -4.06 -0.39 13.39
C TYR A 36 -4.67 -1.66 12.77
N ASP A 37 -4.09 -2.82 13.07
CA ASP A 37 -4.55 -4.09 12.52
C ASP A 37 -5.97 -4.43 13.00
N ARG A 38 -6.28 -4.16 14.28
CA ARG A 38 -7.63 -4.35 14.83
C ARG A 38 -8.64 -3.38 14.21
N ALA A 39 -8.26 -2.13 13.98
CA ALA A 39 -9.11 -1.15 13.33
C ALA A 39 -9.44 -1.56 11.88
N ASN A 40 -8.45 -2.08 11.16
CA ASN A 40 -8.64 -2.60 9.81
C ASN A 40 -9.55 -3.85 9.79
N GLU A 41 -9.39 -4.78 10.74
CA GLU A 41 -10.26 -5.96 10.86
C GLU A 41 -11.72 -5.56 11.06
N ILE A 42 -11.98 -4.59 11.95
CA ILE A 42 -13.32 -4.05 12.18
C ILE A 42 -13.86 -3.34 10.93
N ALA A 43 -13.05 -2.46 10.31
CA ALA A 43 -13.44 -1.71 9.12
C ALA A 43 -13.68 -2.62 7.90
N ALA A 44 -12.97 -3.74 7.83
CA ALA A 44 -13.14 -4.75 6.78
C ALA A 44 -14.20 -5.81 7.13
N LEU A 45 -14.98 -5.64 8.22
CA LEU A 45 -15.99 -6.62 8.69
C LEU A 45 -15.43 -8.04 8.84
N GLY A 46 -14.22 -8.17 9.39
CA GLY A 46 -13.55 -9.46 9.57
C GLY A 46 -12.88 -10.02 8.31
N MET A 47 -12.87 -9.30 7.19
CA MET A 47 -12.26 -9.75 5.92
C MET A 47 -10.82 -9.28 5.73
N TRP A 48 -10.22 -8.62 6.72
CA TRP A 48 -8.86 -8.09 6.58
C TRP A 48 -7.83 -9.19 6.36
N SER A 49 -7.93 -10.26 7.14
CA SER A 49 -7.11 -11.46 6.98
C SER A 49 -7.28 -12.12 5.60
N ASP A 50 -8.52 -12.18 5.07
CA ASP A 50 -8.77 -12.74 3.73
C ASP A 50 -8.10 -11.91 2.63
N PHE A 51 -8.05 -10.58 2.77
CA PHE A 51 -7.33 -9.71 1.82
C PHE A 51 -5.83 -9.94 1.90
N LEU A 52 -5.27 -10.09 3.10
CA LEU A 52 -3.87 -10.44 3.30
C LEU A 52 -3.56 -11.80 2.65
N ASP A 53 -4.35 -12.82 2.93
CA ASP A 53 -4.18 -14.15 2.35
C ASP A 53 -4.29 -14.16 0.83
N ARG A 54 -5.24 -13.39 0.28
CA ARG A 54 -5.38 -13.25 -1.18
C ARG A 54 -4.17 -12.54 -1.79
N PHE A 55 -3.68 -11.49 -1.16
CA PHE A 55 -2.46 -10.83 -1.58
C PHE A 55 -1.29 -11.81 -1.53
N MET A 56 -1.10 -12.51 -0.43
CA MET A 56 -0.02 -13.48 -0.27
C MET A 56 -0.06 -14.62 -1.31
N ARG A 57 -1.25 -15.07 -1.71
CA ARG A 57 -1.38 -16.06 -2.81
C ARG A 57 -0.95 -15.50 -4.17
N SER A 58 -1.01 -14.19 -4.37
CA SER A 58 -0.57 -13.53 -5.61
C SER A 58 0.93 -13.25 -5.64
N VAL A 59 1.61 -13.32 -4.48
CA VAL A 59 3.04 -13.01 -4.38
C VAL A 59 3.87 -14.24 -4.73
N ASP A 60 4.63 -14.13 -5.84
CA ASP A 60 5.62 -15.14 -6.23
C ASP A 60 6.90 -14.93 -5.44
N ILE A 61 7.23 -15.89 -4.57
CA ILE A 61 8.49 -15.93 -3.81
C ILE A 61 9.18 -17.28 -3.97
N ARG A 62 10.50 -17.25 -3.88
CA ARG A 62 11.37 -18.42 -3.90
C ARG A 62 12.34 -18.34 -2.72
N PRO A 63 12.90 -19.47 -2.27
CA PRO A 63 13.93 -19.47 -1.22
C PRO A 63 15.07 -18.49 -1.49
N ASP A 64 15.61 -17.90 -0.42
CA ASP A 64 16.77 -17.03 -0.41
C ASP A 64 16.63 -15.70 -1.20
N GLN A 65 15.41 -15.33 -1.61
CA GLN A 65 15.18 -14.06 -2.28
C GLN A 65 15.23 -12.87 -1.31
N LYS A 66 15.69 -11.72 -1.85
CA LYS A 66 15.61 -10.43 -1.17
C LYS A 66 14.29 -9.75 -1.47
N VAL A 67 13.55 -9.43 -0.43
CA VAL A 67 12.23 -8.79 -0.51
C VAL A 67 12.24 -7.44 0.18
N LEU A 68 11.69 -6.41 -0.48
CA LEU A 68 11.41 -5.12 0.14
C LEU A 68 9.89 -4.95 0.32
N ASP A 69 9.45 -4.70 1.54
CA ASP A 69 8.09 -4.29 1.84
C ASP A 69 8.04 -2.77 2.04
N VAL A 70 7.40 -2.07 1.10
CA VAL A 70 7.32 -0.61 1.03
C VAL A 70 6.03 -0.14 1.71
N CYS A 71 6.12 0.86 2.58
CA CYS A 71 5.04 1.26 3.49
C CYS A 71 4.58 0.10 4.37
N ALA A 72 5.53 -0.57 4.97
CA ALA A 72 5.35 -1.85 5.66
C ALA A 72 4.47 -1.77 6.93
N GLY A 73 4.26 -0.57 7.48
CA GLY A 73 3.41 -0.33 8.65
C GLY A 73 3.78 -1.23 9.82
N THR A 74 2.85 -2.11 10.22
CA THR A 74 3.01 -3.09 11.31
C THR A 74 3.71 -4.39 10.88
N ASN A 75 4.36 -4.41 9.73
CA ASN A 75 5.08 -5.55 9.14
C ASN A 75 4.20 -6.79 8.86
N ALA A 76 2.90 -6.61 8.68
CA ALA A 76 1.99 -7.73 8.45
C ALA A 76 2.38 -8.56 7.20
N ILE A 77 2.79 -7.88 6.10
CA ILE A 77 3.26 -8.54 4.87
C ILE A 77 4.59 -9.23 5.10
N GLY A 78 5.58 -8.55 5.68
CA GLY A 78 6.90 -9.13 5.94
C GLY A 78 6.81 -10.39 6.81
N VAL A 79 5.99 -10.37 7.85
CA VAL A 79 5.71 -11.54 8.71
C VAL A 79 5.03 -12.66 7.92
N ALA A 80 4.03 -12.34 7.09
CA ALA A 80 3.32 -13.34 6.27
C ALA A 80 4.26 -14.00 5.24
N LEU A 81 5.18 -13.22 4.66
CA LEU A 81 6.23 -13.71 3.76
C LEU A 81 7.16 -14.70 4.46
N LEU A 82 7.69 -14.34 5.64
CA LEU A 82 8.60 -15.19 6.43
C LEU A 82 7.91 -16.45 6.99
N LYS A 83 6.61 -16.38 7.30
CA LYS A 83 5.83 -17.59 7.64
C LYS A 83 5.73 -18.58 6.49
N ARG A 84 5.63 -18.07 5.25
CA ARG A 84 5.52 -18.88 4.04
C ARG A 84 6.88 -19.41 3.57
N GLU A 85 7.92 -18.59 3.67
CA GLU A 85 9.29 -18.93 3.27
C GLU A 85 10.30 -18.28 4.23
N PRO A 86 10.75 -19.01 5.25
CA PRO A 86 11.64 -18.47 6.30
C PRO A 86 13.04 -18.09 5.82
N SER A 87 13.48 -18.55 4.63
CA SER A 87 14.82 -18.23 4.10
C SER A 87 14.89 -16.86 3.41
N LEU A 88 13.77 -16.12 3.31
CA LEU A 88 13.76 -14.79 2.70
C LEU A 88 14.59 -13.79 3.51
N ASP A 89 15.32 -12.92 2.80
CA ASP A 89 15.91 -11.70 3.37
C ASP A 89 14.90 -10.54 3.20
N VAL A 90 14.08 -10.29 4.24
CA VAL A 90 13.01 -9.29 4.20
C VAL A 90 13.49 -7.99 4.82
N GLU A 91 13.39 -6.91 4.04
CA GLU A 91 13.57 -5.54 4.50
C GLU A 91 12.23 -4.80 4.45
N ALA A 92 11.91 -4.06 5.51
CA ALA A 92 10.73 -3.23 5.63
C ALA A 92 11.14 -1.75 5.58
N MET A 93 10.38 -0.94 4.86
CA MET A 93 10.54 0.51 4.87
C MET A 93 9.21 1.20 5.13
N ASP A 94 9.20 2.11 6.08
CA ASP A 94 8.05 2.95 6.40
C ASP A 94 8.50 4.34 6.87
N ARG A 95 7.63 5.31 6.77
CA ARG A 95 7.88 6.66 7.25
C ARG A 95 7.64 6.79 8.76
N SER A 96 6.68 6.02 9.30
CA SER A 96 6.32 6.06 10.72
C SER A 96 7.21 5.12 11.54
N ALA A 97 7.99 5.73 12.43
CA ALA A 97 8.80 5.00 13.41
C ALA A 97 7.91 4.22 14.40
N GLU A 98 6.73 4.76 14.75
CA GLU A 98 5.77 4.15 15.67
C GLU A 98 5.17 2.88 15.05
N MET A 99 4.76 2.94 13.78
CA MET A 99 4.26 1.77 13.05
C MET A 99 5.34 0.69 12.97
N GLN A 100 6.57 1.06 12.63
CA GLN A 100 7.69 0.11 12.55
C GLN A 100 8.07 -0.45 13.92
N ALA A 101 7.97 0.32 15.01
CA ALA A 101 8.19 -0.20 16.37
C ALA A 101 7.18 -1.31 16.72
N VAL A 102 5.90 -1.13 16.38
CA VAL A 102 4.87 -2.18 16.52
C VAL A 102 5.19 -3.36 15.60
N GLY A 103 5.56 -3.09 14.35
CA GLY A 103 5.90 -4.13 13.37
C GLY A 103 7.09 -5.01 13.80
N GLN A 104 8.12 -4.40 14.38
CA GLN A 104 9.27 -5.14 14.94
C GLN A 104 8.85 -6.04 16.11
N GLN A 105 8.00 -5.53 17.01
CA GLN A 105 7.47 -6.33 18.12
C GLN A 105 6.63 -7.51 17.60
N ASN A 106 5.78 -7.29 16.60
CA ASN A 106 4.97 -8.33 15.98
C ASN A 106 5.84 -9.43 15.34
N ALA A 107 6.90 -9.05 14.62
CA ALA A 107 7.83 -10.00 14.01
C ALA A 107 8.59 -10.81 15.07
N LEU A 108 9.17 -10.13 16.07
CA LEU A 108 9.93 -10.76 17.15
C LEU A 108 9.07 -11.73 17.98
N ALA A 109 7.82 -11.40 18.27
CA ALA A 109 6.89 -12.27 18.99
C ALA A 109 6.64 -13.61 18.26
N LEU A 110 6.90 -13.65 16.95
CA LEU A 110 6.78 -14.85 16.11
C LEU A 110 8.13 -15.48 15.74
N GLY A 111 9.22 -14.98 16.33
CA GLY A 111 10.57 -15.49 16.11
C GLY A 111 11.23 -15.03 14.81
N PHE A 112 10.68 -13.99 14.16
CA PHE A 112 11.23 -13.43 12.94
C PHE A 112 12.02 -12.13 13.20
N THR A 113 13.05 -11.91 12.38
CA THR A 113 13.79 -10.64 12.32
C THR A 113 13.57 -10.01 10.95
N ILE A 114 13.07 -8.77 10.94
CA ILE A 114 12.87 -7.97 9.72
C ILE A 114 13.74 -6.73 9.86
N LYS A 115 14.61 -6.48 8.88
CA LYS A 115 15.37 -5.22 8.82
C LYS A 115 14.40 -4.07 8.56
N SER A 116 14.54 -2.97 9.32
CA SER A 116 13.64 -1.82 9.21
C SER A 116 14.41 -0.56 8.87
N THR A 117 13.92 0.15 7.84
CA THR A 117 14.41 1.47 7.43
C THR A 117 13.30 2.49 7.59
N ILE A 118 13.55 3.54 8.40
CA ILE A 118 12.63 4.66 8.54
C ILE A 118 12.99 5.72 7.49
N GLY A 119 12.04 6.08 6.63
CA GLY A 119 12.30 7.06 5.58
C GLY A 119 11.16 7.30 4.60
N ASP A 120 11.38 8.20 3.66
CA ASP A 120 10.42 8.55 2.62
C ASP A 120 10.58 7.61 1.41
N VAL A 121 9.53 6.85 1.11
CA VAL A 121 9.49 5.88 0.03
C VAL A 121 9.53 6.49 -1.38
N HIS A 122 9.40 7.81 -1.50
CA HIS A 122 9.60 8.53 -2.76
C HIS A 122 11.08 8.57 -3.19
N LYS A 123 12.01 8.23 -2.26
CA LYS A 123 13.43 8.08 -2.54
C LYS A 123 13.96 6.90 -1.73
N LEU A 124 13.95 5.72 -2.31
CA LEU A 124 14.40 4.50 -1.66
C LEU A 124 15.94 4.52 -1.45
N PRO A 125 16.46 4.36 -0.21
CA PRO A 125 17.89 4.40 0.09
C PRO A 125 18.61 3.09 -0.27
N PHE A 126 18.15 2.41 -1.32
CA PHE A 126 18.69 1.15 -1.78
C PHE A 126 19.30 1.30 -3.17
N PRO A 127 20.33 0.49 -3.50
CA PRO A 127 20.93 0.51 -4.82
C PRO A 127 19.97 0.00 -5.92
N ASP A 128 20.29 0.32 -7.17
CA ASP A 128 19.60 -0.23 -8.33
C ASP A 128 19.74 -1.76 -8.36
N ASN A 129 18.72 -2.45 -8.86
CA ASN A 129 18.76 -3.90 -9.11
C ASN A 129 19.11 -4.72 -7.85
N HIS A 130 18.54 -4.39 -6.72
CA HIS A 130 18.87 -4.99 -5.43
C HIS A 130 17.90 -6.08 -4.96
N PHE A 131 16.59 -5.88 -5.18
CA PHE A 131 15.55 -6.77 -4.68
C PHE A 131 14.99 -7.68 -5.77
N ASP A 132 14.67 -8.91 -5.40
CA ASP A 132 13.99 -9.88 -6.26
C ASP A 132 12.48 -9.60 -6.30
N VAL A 133 11.92 -9.20 -5.16
CA VAL A 133 10.50 -8.91 -4.99
C VAL A 133 10.32 -7.61 -4.21
N VAL A 134 9.35 -6.79 -4.63
CA VAL A 134 8.90 -5.62 -3.88
C VAL A 134 7.40 -5.73 -3.66
N THR A 135 6.95 -5.46 -2.43
CA THR A 135 5.53 -5.39 -2.05
C THR A 135 5.13 -3.99 -1.64
N LEU A 136 3.89 -3.59 -1.92
CA LEU A 136 3.25 -2.36 -1.44
C LEU A 136 1.77 -2.63 -1.24
N GLN A 137 1.29 -2.54 0.01
CA GLN A 137 -0.10 -2.82 0.32
C GLN A 137 -0.81 -1.66 1.04
N PHE A 138 -2.00 -1.29 0.56
CA PHE A 138 -2.96 -0.34 1.18
C PHE A 138 -2.41 1.05 1.54
N ALA A 139 -1.34 1.51 0.88
CA ALA A 139 -0.73 2.80 1.14
C ALA A 139 -0.64 3.73 -0.10
N SER A 140 -0.71 3.18 -1.31
CA SER A 140 -0.40 3.94 -2.53
C SER A 140 -1.34 5.13 -2.78
N ARG A 141 -2.57 5.10 -2.27
CA ARG A 141 -3.50 6.23 -2.34
C ARG A 141 -3.03 7.46 -1.55
N HIS A 142 -2.01 7.32 -0.71
CA HIS A 142 -1.40 8.36 0.13
C HIS A 142 -0.04 8.85 -0.41
N LEU A 143 0.34 8.47 -1.63
CA LEU A 143 1.66 8.70 -2.20
C LEU A 143 1.59 9.39 -3.57
N ARG A 144 2.68 10.06 -3.97
CA ARG A 144 2.95 10.40 -5.37
C ARG A 144 3.40 9.13 -6.08
N ILE A 145 2.43 8.34 -6.54
CA ILE A 145 2.68 6.94 -6.88
C ILE A 145 3.58 6.74 -8.10
N ARG A 146 3.63 7.70 -9.05
CA ARG A 146 4.57 7.59 -10.16
C ARG A 146 6.02 7.62 -9.68
N GLU A 147 6.33 8.50 -8.73
CA GLU A 147 7.66 8.58 -8.13
C GLU A 147 7.99 7.26 -7.40
N VAL A 148 7.09 6.80 -6.54
CA VAL A 148 7.29 5.56 -5.77
C VAL A 148 7.41 4.34 -6.68
N PHE A 149 6.56 4.21 -7.70
CA PHE A 149 6.63 3.09 -8.64
C PHE A 149 7.89 3.14 -9.51
N SER A 150 8.40 4.34 -9.84
CA SER A 150 9.68 4.50 -10.54
C SER A 150 10.85 4.05 -9.65
N GLU A 151 10.83 4.40 -8.36
CA GLU A 151 11.83 3.94 -7.40
C GLU A 151 11.76 2.42 -7.18
N ILE A 152 10.57 1.85 -7.09
CA ILE A 152 10.37 0.40 -7.03
C ILE A 152 10.96 -0.27 -8.27
N LEU A 153 10.67 0.26 -9.47
CA LEU A 153 11.26 -0.27 -10.71
C LEU A 153 12.79 -0.18 -10.70
N ARG A 154 13.35 0.92 -10.16
CA ARG A 154 14.81 1.11 -10.06
C ARG A 154 15.45 0.05 -9.19
N VAL A 155 14.92 -0.18 -7.98
CA VAL A 155 15.53 -1.09 -6.99
C VAL A 155 15.27 -2.58 -7.29
N LEU A 156 14.27 -2.91 -8.10
CA LEU A 156 14.04 -4.29 -8.56
C LEU A 156 15.17 -4.75 -9.47
N LYS A 157 15.59 -6.01 -9.31
CA LYS A 157 16.47 -6.69 -10.28
C LYS A 157 15.76 -6.89 -11.62
N PRO A 158 16.49 -6.98 -12.76
CA PRO A 158 15.90 -7.47 -14.01
C PRO A 158 15.18 -8.80 -13.79
N GLY A 159 13.93 -8.92 -14.24
CA GLY A 159 13.07 -10.06 -13.98
C GLY A 159 12.43 -10.08 -12.56
N GLY A 160 12.74 -9.11 -11.73
CA GLY A 160 12.15 -8.98 -10.40
C GLY A 160 10.68 -8.57 -10.44
N HIS A 161 9.94 -8.91 -9.40
CA HIS A 161 8.48 -8.81 -9.34
C HIS A 161 8.02 -7.70 -8.41
N PHE A 162 7.06 -6.90 -8.86
CA PHE A 162 6.32 -5.95 -8.03
C PHE A 162 4.92 -6.47 -7.76
N HIS A 163 4.55 -6.57 -6.50
CA HIS A 163 3.20 -6.93 -6.06
C HIS A 163 2.58 -5.76 -5.30
N HIS A 164 1.44 -5.31 -5.77
CA HIS A 164 0.74 -4.16 -5.23
C HIS A 164 -0.72 -4.50 -4.95
N SER A 165 -1.24 -4.07 -3.80
CA SER A 165 -2.68 -4.05 -3.59
C SER A 165 -3.12 -2.76 -2.91
N ASP A 166 -4.28 -2.26 -3.31
CA ASP A 166 -4.92 -1.11 -2.65
C ASP A 166 -6.42 -1.09 -2.89
N MET A 167 -7.09 -0.27 -2.08
CA MET A 167 -8.45 0.19 -2.33
C MET A 167 -8.42 1.11 -3.56
N LEU A 168 -9.26 0.80 -4.53
CA LEU A 168 -9.28 1.48 -5.82
C LEU A 168 -10.59 2.25 -6.03
N ARG A 169 -10.57 3.17 -6.96
CA ARG A 169 -11.77 3.90 -7.37
C ARG A 169 -12.61 3.04 -8.32
N PRO A 170 -13.81 2.59 -7.91
CA PRO A 170 -14.69 1.84 -8.81
C PRO A 170 -15.11 2.69 -10.01
N ARG A 171 -15.18 2.07 -11.20
CA ARG A 171 -15.64 2.76 -12.43
C ARG A 171 -17.15 2.93 -12.48
N ASN A 172 -17.89 1.98 -11.91
CA ASN A 172 -19.36 2.04 -11.88
C ASN A 172 -19.82 3.06 -10.84
N PRO A 173 -20.61 4.08 -11.23
CA PRO A 173 -21.03 5.16 -10.33
C PRO A 173 -21.94 4.68 -9.19
N LEU A 174 -22.77 3.66 -9.41
CA LEU A 174 -23.62 3.09 -8.36
C LEU A 174 -22.76 2.34 -7.31
N VAL A 175 -21.84 1.50 -7.77
CA VAL A 175 -20.88 0.81 -6.90
C VAL A 175 -20.07 1.83 -6.10
N LYS A 176 -19.56 2.88 -6.75
CA LYS A 176 -18.84 3.99 -6.12
C LYS A 176 -19.67 4.64 -5.00
N LYS A 177 -20.93 4.99 -5.28
CA LYS A 177 -21.81 5.63 -4.29
C LYS A 177 -22.05 4.74 -3.07
N LEU A 178 -22.35 3.46 -3.27
CA LEU A 178 -22.58 2.49 -2.20
C LEU A 178 -21.31 2.27 -1.37
N TYR A 179 -20.18 2.10 -2.04
CA TYR A 179 -18.88 1.88 -1.40
C TYR A 179 -18.46 3.07 -0.52
N TYR A 180 -18.59 4.28 -1.02
CA TYR A 180 -18.22 5.47 -0.24
C TYR A 180 -19.18 5.72 0.93
N GLY A 181 -20.48 5.39 0.76
CA GLY A 181 -21.44 5.39 1.85
C GLY A 181 -21.05 4.41 2.96
N TYR A 182 -20.70 3.19 2.58
CA TYR A 182 -20.18 2.16 3.48
C TYR A 182 -18.91 2.62 4.21
N LEU A 183 -17.90 3.13 3.49
CA LEU A 183 -16.65 3.60 4.11
C LEU A 183 -16.89 4.73 5.11
N LYS A 184 -17.78 5.69 4.80
CA LYS A 184 -18.16 6.78 5.73
C LYS A 184 -18.77 6.20 7.01
N ALA A 185 -19.65 5.22 6.89
CA ALA A 185 -20.25 4.53 8.04
C ALA A 185 -19.18 3.82 8.88
N CYS A 186 -18.28 3.07 8.24
CA CYS A 186 -17.17 2.38 8.92
C CYS A 186 -16.24 3.35 9.64
N LEU A 187 -15.81 4.44 9.00
CA LEU A 187 -14.95 5.45 9.60
C LEU A 187 -15.61 6.14 10.82
N ASN A 188 -16.91 6.36 10.77
CA ASN A 188 -17.64 6.89 11.91
C ASN A 188 -17.73 5.88 13.06
N PHE A 189 -18.04 4.63 12.76
CA PHE A 189 -18.16 3.57 13.74
C PHE A 189 -16.82 3.23 14.42
N THR A 190 -15.76 3.01 13.64
CA THR A 190 -14.43 2.68 14.17
C THR A 190 -13.85 3.80 15.03
N SER A 191 -14.02 5.06 14.65
CA SER A 191 -13.54 6.19 15.45
C SER A 191 -14.21 6.28 16.82
N THR A 192 -15.44 5.78 16.95
CA THR A 192 -16.19 5.78 18.22
C THR A 192 -15.78 4.61 19.13
N ILE A 193 -15.54 3.42 18.53
CA ILE A 193 -15.26 2.19 19.30
C ILE A 193 -13.79 2.03 19.66
N VAL A 194 -12.89 2.38 18.73
CA VAL A 194 -11.45 2.14 18.90
C VAL A 194 -10.77 3.28 19.67
N GLY A 195 -11.49 4.38 19.94
CA GLY A 195 -10.93 5.53 20.64
C GLY A 195 -9.82 6.21 19.83
N SER A 196 -10.03 6.37 18.53
CA SER A 196 -9.07 7.00 17.62
C SER A 196 -8.63 8.37 18.15
N GLY A 197 -7.34 8.65 18.16
CA GLY A 197 -6.77 9.92 18.53
C GLY A 197 -7.34 11.09 17.71
N PRO A 198 -7.20 12.33 18.18
CA PRO A 198 -7.82 13.51 17.55
C PRO A 198 -7.38 13.71 16.11
N ASN A 199 -6.15 13.34 15.76
CA ASN A 199 -5.64 13.44 14.40
C ASN A 199 -6.35 12.46 13.45
N ALA A 200 -6.52 11.20 13.84
CA ALA A 200 -7.21 10.20 13.02
C ALA A 200 -8.66 10.59 12.70
N VAL A 201 -9.35 11.26 13.65
CA VAL A 201 -10.72 11.77 13.43
C VAL A 201 -10.76 12.91 12.40
N LYS A 202 -9.76 13.79 12.39
CA LYS A 202 -9.61 14.88 11.42
C LYS A 202 -9.58 14.40 9.97
N PHE A 203 -9.00 13.20 9.73
CA PHE A 203 -8.71 12.70 8.39
C PHE A 203 -9.80 11.85 7.75
N LYS A 204 -10.97 11.68 8.39
CA LYS A 204 -12.07 10.88 7.79
C LYS A 204 -12.45 11.33 6.38
N GLN A 205 -12.62 12.64 6.16
CA GLN A 205 -12.97 13.17 4.85
C GLN A 205 -11.82 13.01 3.86
N TYR A 206 -10.58 13.20 4.33
CA TYR A 206 -9.40 12.97 3.52
C TYR A 206 -9.35 11.54 2.95
N PHE A 207 -9.64 10.50 3.74
CA PHE A 207 -9.63 9.11 3.26
C PHE A 207 -10.62 8.89 2.11
N ILE A 208 -11.81 9.49 2.19
CA ILE A 208 -12.81 9.41 1.11
C ILE A 208 -12.34 10.17 -0.13
N ASP A 209 -11.83 11.39 0.05
CA ASP A 209 -11.35 12.23 -1.04
C ASP A 209 -10.11 11.63 -1.72
N ALA A 210 -9.19 11.05 -0.94
CA ALA A 210 -8.03 10.36 -1.46
C ALA A 210 -8.43 9.19 -2.35
N LEU A 211 -9.45 8.42 -1.95
CA LEU A 211 -9.98 7.33 -2.76
C LEU A 211 -10.73 7.83 -4.00
N ASP A 212 -11.48 8.92 -3.89
CA ASP A 212 -12.24 9.49 -5.02
C ASP A 212 -11.33 10.00 -6.14
N LEU A 213 -10.20 10.58 -5.78
CA LEU A 213 -9.18 11.04 -6.72
C LEU A 213 -8.17 9.95 -7.11
N PHE A 214 -8.25 8.78 -6.49
CA PHE A 214 -7.34 7.69 -6.79
C PHE A 214 -7.64 7.01 -8.14
N TYR A 215 -6.94 5.98 -8.46
CA TYR A 215 -6.98 5.28 -9.74
C TYR A 215 -7.94 4.09 -9.72
N SER A 216 -8.49 3.75 -10.88
CA SER A 216 -9.06 2.42 -11.10
C SER A 216 -7.95 1.38 -11.36
N ALA A 217 -8.31 0.10 -11.32
CA ALA A 217 -7.38 -0.99 -11.60
C ALA A 217 -6.75 -0.87 -12.99
N GLU A 218 -7.53 -0.46 -13.99
CA GLU A 218 -7.08 -0.30 -15.35
C GLU A 218 -6.12 0.88 -15.50
N GLU A 219 -6.41 2.01 -14.83
CA GLU A 219 -5.55 3.19 -14.85
C GLU A 219 -4.18 2.91 -14.20
N LEU A 220 -4.15 2.18 -13.08
CA LEU A 220 -2.88 1.73 -12.49
C LEU A 220 -2.11 0.76 -13.39
N SER A 221 -2.82 -0.16 -14.04
CA SER A 221 -2.18 -1.08 -14.99
C SER A 221 -1.57 -0.35 -16.20
N ILE A 222 -2.20 0.73 -16.67
CA ILE A 222 -1.65 1.58 -17.73
C ILE A 222 -0.40 2.30 -17.21
N MET A 223 -0.47 2.93 -16.04
CA MET A 223 0.66 3.62 -15.41
C MET A 223 1.88 2.71 -15.23
N LEU A 224 1.68 1.50 -14.73
CA LEU A 224 2.78 0.53 -14.58
C LEU A 224 3.47 0.23 -15.92
N ARG A 225 2.70 0.05 -17.01
CA ARG A 225 3.27 -0.15 -18.35
C ARG A 225 4.00 1.09 -18.87
N GLU A 226 3.45 2.28 -18.65
CA GLU A 226 4.08 3.55 -19.01
C GLU A 226 5.43 3.75 -18.31
N LEU A 227 5.55 3.29 -17.06
CA LEU A 227 6.80 3.34 -16.28
C LEU A 227 7.84 2.31 -16.74
N GLY A 228 7.46 1.33 -17.56
CA GLY A 228 8.38 0.33 -18.12
C GLY A 228 8.25 -1.07 -17.53
N PHE A 229 7.28 -1.31 -16.65
CA PHE A 229 6.95 -2.66 -16.22
C PHE A 229 6.34 -3.47 -17.36
N VAL A 230 6.63 -4.76 -17.37
CA VAL A 230 6.06 -5.76 -18.28
C VAL A 230 5.21 -6.77 -17.52
N GLU A 231 4.50 -7.65 -18.22
CA GLU A 231 3.64 -8.69 -17.65
C GLU A 231 2.64 -8.15 -16.58
N VAL A 232 2.15 -6.94 -16.82
CA VAL A 232 1.23 -6.27 -15.90
C VAL A 232 -0.13 -6.95 -15.94
N SER A 233 -0.53 -7.53 -14.81
CA SER A 233 -1.83 -8.15 -14.58
C SER A 233 -2.49 -7.58 -13.33
N VAL A 234 -3.82 -7.72 -13.23
CA VAL A 234 -4.59 -7.31 -12.05
C VAL A 234 -5.73 -8.28 -11.80
N ASP A 235 -5.83 -8.75 -10.57
CA ASP A 235 -7.02 -9.41 -10.04
C ASP A 235 -7.85 -8.39 -9.25
N ARG A 236 -9.18 -8.38 -9.48
CA ARG A 236 -10.10 -7.39 -8.91
C ARG A 236 -11.15 -8.07 -8.08
N VAL A 237 -11.42 -7.51 -6.90
CA VAL A 237 -12.53 -7.97 -6.06
C VAL A 237 -13.51 -6.84 -5.81
N PHE A 238 -14.74 -7.22 -5.47
CA PHE A 238 -15.82 -6.27 -5.18
C PHE A 238 -16.01 -5.22 -6.29
N TYR A 239 -16.16 -5.67 -7.55
CA TYR A 239 -16.37 -4.78 -8.69
C TYR A 239 -15.27 -3.71 -8.88
N GLY A 240 -14.03 -4.05 -8.50
CA GLY A 240 -12.87 -3.18 -8.63
C GLY A 240 -12.67 -2.20 -7.48
N MET A 241 -13.27 -2.44 -6.32
CA MET A 241 -13.00 -1.69 -5.09
C MET A 241 -11.63 -2.00 -4.52
N ILE A 242 -11.12 -3.22 -4.73
CA ILE A 242 -9.77 -3.64 -4.37
C ILE A 242 -9.14 -4.30 -5.59
N GLY A 243 -7.87 -4.00 -5.82
CA GLY A 243 -7.07 -4.60 -6.88
C GLY A 243 -5.76 -5.17 -6.36
N PHE A 244 -5.37 -6.30 -6.92
CA PHE A 244 -4.10 -6.98 -6.67
C PHE A 244 -3.33 -6.98 -7.99
N HIS A 245 -2.37 -6.07 -8.12
CA HIS A 245 -1.53 -5.95 -9.31
C HIS A 245 -0.25 -6.76 -9.15
N ARG A 246 0.16 -7.36 -10.25
CA ARG A 246 1.49 -7.93 -10.42
C ARG A 246 2.12 -7.31 -11.64
N ALA A 247 3.39 -6.98 -11.54
CA ALA A 247 4.18 -6.44 -12.63
C ALA A 247 5.63 -6.94 -12.53
N VAL A 248 6.33 -6.99 -13.64
CA VAL A 248 7.71 -7.50 -13.73
C VAL A 248 8.62 -6.42 -14.30
N LYS A 249 9.81 -6.24 -13.71
CA LYS A 249 10.86 -5.46 -14.36
C LYS A 249 11.41 -6.23 -15.55
N ARG A 250 11.47 -5.58 -16.71
CA ARG A 250 12.00 -6.20 -17.94
C ARG A 250 13.37 -6.85 -17.70
N GLN A 251 13.56 -8.05 -18.19
CA GLN A 251 14.89 -8.64 -18.34
C GLN A 251 15.61 -7.90 -19.47
N VAL A 252 16.84 -7.50 -19.22
CA VAL A 252 17.70 -6.81 -20.21
C VAL A 252 18.41 -7.86 -21.03
#